data_8606b787d3549e51b6f9e8c6ec9f6c02
#
_entry.id   8606b787d3549e51b6f9e8c6ec9f6c02
#
_cell.length_a   1.000
_cell.length_b   1.000
_cell.length_c   1.000
_cell.angle_alpha   90.00
_cell.angle_beta   90.00
_cell.angle_gamma   90.00
#
_symmetry.space_group_name_H-M   'P 1'
#
loop_
_entity.id
_entity.type
_entity.pdbx_description
1 polymer ?
#
loop_
_entity_poly.entity_id
_entity_poly.type
_entity_poly.pdbx_seq_one_letter_code
_entity_poly.pdbx_strand_id
1 'polypeptide(L)'
;LEFRRVLFRSAIGKLIQSLPEPCALHLANSSTIRYAQLFTIPPRVEICCNRGVNGIEGSLSTAIGYAVASTKLNFIIIGDLSFFYDMNALWNQNYGANIRILLLNNEGGEIFHTLPGMDKSSRSREFITAEHYTTAKGWAEERGFIYIKVTDEEELEDAMKQFTTPETLMQPMLMEVFTDKEKDTTLLREYYHGLKNKPNE
;
A
#
# COMPACT_ATOMS: atom_id res chain seq x y z
N LEU A 1 -20.68 6.11 -13.68
CA LEU A 1 -19.88 6.87 -12.72
C LEU A 1 -18.42 6.74 -13.14
N GLU A 2 -17.87 7.77 -13.80
CA GLU A 2 -16.42 7.89 -13.97
C GLU A 2 -15.82 8.08 -12.57
N PHE A 3 -15.35 6.99 -11.99
CA PHE A 3 -14.50 7.07 -10.80
C PHE A 3 -13.24 7.85 -11.21
N ARG A 4 -13.13 9.09 -10.74
CA ARG A 4 -11.94 9.91 -10.95
C ARG A 4 -10.72 9.09 -10.57
N ARG A 5 -9.72 9.05 -11.44
CA ARG A 5 -8.47 8.37 -11.20
C ARG A 5 -7.76 9.09 -10.07
N VAL A 6 -7.69 8.44 -8.91
CA VAL A 6 -6.93 8.91 -7.76
C VAL A 6 -5.75 7.96 -7.61
N LEU A 7 -4.56 8.49 -7.51
CA LEU A 7 -3.30 7.75 -7.62
C LEU A 7 -3.21 6.59 -6.63
N PHE A 8 -3.72 6.77 -5.40
CA PHE A 8 -3.78 5.71 -4.39
C PHE A 8 -4.54 4.47 -4.89
N ARG A 9 -5.76 4.67 -5.40
CA ARG A 9 -6.59 3.59 -5.95
C ARG A 9 -6.00 3.02 -7.22
N SER A 10 -5.46 3.89 -8.09
CA SER A 10 -4.84 3.48 -9.34
C SER A 10 -3.62 2.59 -9.09
N ALA A 11 -2.76 2.92 -8.13
CA ALA A 11 -1.59 2.13 -7.79
C ALA A 11 -1.96 0.72 -7.33
N ILE A 12 -2.96 0.59 -6.43
CA ILE A 12 -3.45 -0.71 -5.97
C ILE A 12 -4.07 -1.50 -7.14
N GLY A 13 -4.93 -0.87 -7.93
CA GLY A 13 -5.63 -1.52 -9.04
C GLY A 13 -4.69 -1.99 -10.14
N LYS A 14 -3.72 -1.14 -10.54
CA LYS A 14 -2.71 -1.51 -11.55
C LYS A 14 -1.82 -2.64 -11.04
N LEU A 15 -1.38 -2.60 -9.77
CA LEU A 15 -0.60 -3.70 -9.21
C LEU A 15 -1.39 -5.00 -9.26
N ILE A 16 -2.62 -5.04 -8.74
CA ILE A 16 -3.43 -6.27 -8.68
C ILE A 16 -3.66 -6.85 -10.10
N GLN A 17 -3.91 -5.98 -11.10
CA GLN A 17 -4.13 -6.40 -12.49
C GLN A 17 -2.85 -6.89 -13.20
N SER A 18 -1.68 -6.49 -12.70
CA SER A 18 -0.37 -6.80 -13.31
C SER A 18 0.42 -7.85 -12.52
N LEU A 19 -0.16 -8.42 -11.45
CA LEU A 19 0.53 -9.44 -10.64
C LEU A 19 0.95 -10.65 -11.49
N PRO A 20 2.23 -11.02 -11.48
CA PRO A 20 2.67 -12.26 -12.10
C PRO A 20 2.17 -13.47 -11.29
N GLU A 21 1.63 -14.48 -11.97
CA GLU A 21 1.14 -15.67 -11.30
C GLU A 21 2.10 -16.87 -11.52
N PRO A 22 2.46 -17.63 -10.48
CA PRO A 22 2.01 -17.54 -9.10
C PRO A 22 2.84 -16.55 -8.25
N CYS A 23 2.19 -15.80 -7.37
CA CYS A 23 2.87 -14.93 -6.39
C CYS A 23 2.09 -14.88 -5.06
N ALA A 24 2.67 -14.22 -4.05
CA ALA A 24 1.99 -13.89 -2.81
C ALA A 24 1.71 -12.38 -2.75
N LEU A 25 0.52 -11.99 -2.31
CA LEU A 25 0.09 -10.62 -2.10
C LEU A 25 -0.22 -10.40 -0.62
N HIS A 26 0.56 -9.55 0.03
CA HIS A 26 0.39 -9.16 1.42
C HIS A 26 -0.31 -7.81 1.49
N LEU A 27 -1.44 -7.74 2.19
CA LEU A 27 -2.24 -6.54 2.32
C LEU A 27 -2.16 -6.03 3.76
N ALA A 28 -1.58 -4.85 3.96
CA ALA A 28 -1.60 -4.18 5.25
C ALA A 28 -3.00 -3.67 5.58
N ASN A 29 -3.22 -3.35 6.84
CA ASN A 29 -4.51 -2.88 7.36
C ASN A 29 -4.85 -1.45 6.89
N SER A 30 -5.99 -0.92 7.34
CA SER A 30 -6.50 0.42 7.08
C SER A 30 -7.01 0.62 5.64
N SER A 31 -6.66 1.74 4.98
CA SER A 31 -7.13 2.07 3.63
C SER A 31 -6.68 1.05 2.59
N THR A 32 -5.48 0.50 2.73
CA THR A 32 -4.89 -0.49 1.82
C THR A 32 -5.84 -1.67 1.54
N ILE A 33 -6.25 -2.40 2.57
CA ILE A 33 -7.15 -3.56 2.40
C ILE A 33 -8.53 -3.15 1.87
N ARG A 34 -9.03 -1.96 2.26
CA ARG A 34 -10.34 -1.47 1.81
C ARG A 34 -10.35 -1.17 0.32
N TYR A 35 -9.28 -0.58 -0.19
CA TYR A 35 -9.14 -0.34 -1.64
C TYR A 35 -8.88 -1.63 -2.41
N ALA A 36 -8.06 -2.54 -1.87
CA ALA A 36 -7.80 -3.83 -2.52
C ALA A 36 -9.07 -4.65 -2.75
N GLN A 37 -10.05 -4.58 -1.84
CA GLN A 37 -11.36 -5.24 -1.97
C GLN A 37 -12.21 -4.74 -3.17
N LEU A 38 -11.84 -3.61 -3.80
CA LEU A 38 -12.53 -3.09 -4.98
C LEU A 38 -12.09 -3.78 -6.29
N PHE A 39 -11.10 -4.65 -6.22
CA PHE A 39 -10.52 -5.32 -7.39
C PHE A 39 -10.59 -6.83 -7.26
N THR A 40 -10.79 -7.50 -8.39
CA THR A 40 -10.71 -8.97 -8.45
C THR A 40 -9.25 -9.38 -8.46
N ILE A 41 -8.85 -10.17 -7.49
CA ILE A 41 -7.49 -10.71 -7.40
C ILE A 41 -7.39 -11.98 -8.25
N PRO A 42 -6.33 -12.17 -9.04
CA PRO A 42 -6.14 -13.35 -9.85
C PRO A 42 -6.13 -14.67 -9.03
N PRO A 43 -6.64 -15.77 -9.55
CA PRO A 43 -6.92 -16.98 -8.75
C PRO A 43 -5.69 -17.72 -8.23
N ARG A 44 -4.52 -17.51 -8.85
CA ARG A 44 -3.25 -18.14 -8.44
C ARG A 44 -2.38 -17.24 -7.55
N VAL A 45 -2.93 -16.12 -7.11
CA VAL A 45 -2.30 -15.21 -6.14
C VAL A 45 -2.71 -15.65 -4.73
N GLU A 46 -1.72 -15.95 -3.90
CA GLU A 46 -1.94 -16.25 -2.49
C GLU A 46 -2.10 -14.94 -1.70
N ILE A 47 -3.22 -14.79 -1.00
CA ILE A 47 -3.53 -13.55 -0.28
C ILE A 47 -3.21 -13.72 1.20
N CYS A 48 -2.39 -12.82 1.73
CA CYS A 48 -2.06 -12.73 3.15
C CYS A 48 -2.49 -11.36 3.69
N CYS A 49 -3.09 -11.33 4.87
CA CYS A 49 -3.49 -10.08 5.51
C CYS A 49 -3.35 -10.18 7.03
N ASN A 50 -2.59 -9.26 7.61
CA ASN A 50 -2.44 -9.18 9.07
C ASN A 50 -3.61 -8.38 9.67
N ARG A 51 -4.77 -9.02 9.85
CA ARG A 51 -6.04 -8.38 10.22
C ARG A 51 -6.73 -9.03 11.43
N GLY A 52 -6.00 -9.58 12.38
CA GLY A 52 -6.60 -10.16 13.60
C GLY A 52 -7.32 -9.12 14.46
N VAL A 53 -6.68 -7.96 14.63
CA VAL A 53 -7.23 -6.72 15.22
C VAL A 53 -7.00 -5.57 14.23
N ASN A 54 -7.53 -4.39 14.49
CA ASN A 54 -7.40 -3.27 13.54
C ASN A 54 -6.08 -2.48 13.69
N GLY A 55 -5.01 -3.10 14.20
CA GLY A 55 -3.67 -2.50 14.28
C GLY A 55 -3.03 -2.31 12.90
N ILE A 56 -2.08 -1.41 12.83
CA ILE A 56 -1.31 -1.12 11.60
C ILE A 56 0.14 -1.55 11.73
N GLU A 57 0.57 -1.98 12.91
CA GLU A 57 1.88 -2.55 13.20
C GLU A 57 1.96 -4.02 12.78
N GLY A 58 3.19 -4.53 12.59
CA GLY A 58 3.47 -5.95 12.32
C GLY A 58 3.13 -6.44 10.91
N SER A 59 2.55 -5.60 10.05
CA SER A 59 2.19 -6.01 8.69
C SER A 59 3.42 -6.27 7.82
N LEU A 60 4.43 -5.41 7.92
CA LEU A 60 5.68 -5.58 7.17
C LEU A 60 6.48 -6.76 7.71
N SER A 61 6.65 -6.87 9.03
CA SER A 61 7.39 -7.97 9.67
C SER A 61 6.81 -9.33 9.31
N THR A 62 5.48 -9.46 9.31
CA THR A 62 4.79 -10.70 8.92
C THR A 62 5.04 -11.03 7.46
N ALA A 63 4.94 -10.05 6.56
CA ALA A 63 5.18 -10.24 5.13
C ALA A 63 6.64 -10.60 4.84
N ILE A 64 7.60 -9.95 5.50
CA ILE A 64 9.02 -10.27 5.37
C ILE A 64 9.32 -11.68 5.88
N GLY A 65 8.77 -12.05 7.04
CA GLY A 65 8.91 -13.41 7.59
C GLY A 65 8.38 -14.48 6.64
N TYR A 66 7.24 -14.25 6.01
CA TYR A 66 6.70 -15.13 4.96
C TYR A 66 7.63 -15.19 3.74
N ALA A 67 8.11 -14.03 3.24
CA ALA A 67 8.96 -13.95 2.06
C ALA A 67 10.30 -14.68 2.23
N VAL A 68 10.87 -14.68 3.44
CA VAL A 68 12.11 -15.44 3.78
C VAL A 68 11.88 -16.95 3.61
N ALA A 69 10.69 -17.45 3.93
CA ALA A 69 10.36 -18.87 3.82
C ALA A 69 9.76 -19.25 2.45
N SER A 70 9.58 -18.29 1.54
CA SER A 70 8.90 -18.46 0.26
C SER A 70 9.86 -18.32 -0.92
N THR A 71 9.68 -19.15 -1.95
CA THR A 71 10.37 -19.01 -3.25
C THR A 71 9.60 -18.14 -4.25
N LYS A 72 8.35 -17.76 -3.92
CA LYS A 72 7.50 -16.91 -4.76
C LYS A 72 7.95 -15.46 -4.68
N LEU A 73 7.57 -14.66 -5.68
CA LEU A 73 7.56 -13.20 -5.54
C LEU A 73 6.50 -12.80 -4.51
N ASN A 74 6.87 -11.89 -3.63
CA ASN A 74 6.04 -11.38 -2.55
C ASN A 74 5.78 -9.89 -2.77
N PHE A 75 4.55 -9.54 -3.10
CA PHE A 75 4.10 -8.17 -3.24
C PHE A 75 3.44 -7.72 -1.94
N ILE A 76 3.88 -6.60 -1.40
CA ILE A 76 3.41 -6.05 -0.13
C ILE A 76 2.80 -4.68 -0.40
N ILE A 77 1.50 -4.51 -0.17
CA ILE A 77 0.85 -3.20 -0.25
C ILE A 77 0.66 -2.67 1.16
N ILE A 78 1.27 -1.51 1.46
CA ILE A 78 1.33 -0.97 2.81
C ILE A 78 1.22 0.56 2.79
N GLY A 79 0.53 1.14 3.77
CA GLY A 79 0.53 2.59 3.99
C GLY A 79 1.75 3.07 4.76
N ASP A 80 2.01 4.37 4.70
CA ASP A 80 3.15 5.05 5.29
C ASP A 80 3.30 4.82 6.79
N LEU A 81 2.28 5.10 7.59
CA LEU A 81 2.33 4.89 9.03
C LEU A 81 2.59 3.43 9.40
N SER A 82 1.94 2.48 8.70
CA SER A 82 2.16 1.06 8.92
C SER A 82 3.59 0.65 8.57
N PHE A 83 4.15 1.20 7.49
CA PHE A 83 5.54 0.98 7.11
C PHE A 83 6.51 1.55 8.16
N PHE A 84 6.35 2.82 8.56
CA PHE A 84 7.27 3.45 9.52
C PHE A 84 7.20 2.86 10.92
N TYR A 85 6.03 2.39 11.38
CA TYR A 85 5.92 1.66 12.64
C TYR A 85 6.65 0.31 12.64
N ASP A 86 6.83 -0.31 11.48
CA ASP A 86 7.35 -1.66 11.33
C ASP A 86 8.59 -1.73 10.41
N MET A 87 9.19 -0.59 10.06
CA MET A 87 10.35 -0.51 9.16
C MET A 87 11.59 -1.25 9.67
N ASN A 88 11.65 -1.50 10.97
CA ASN A 88 12.69 -2.33 11.59
C ASN A 88 12.63 -3.80 11.12
N ALA A 89 11.58 -4.26 10.48
CA ALA A 89 11.55 -5.57 9.81
C ALA A 89 12.68 -5.74 8.78
N LEU A 90 13.24 -4.64 8.28
CA LEU A 90 14.26 -4.63 7.23
C LEU A 90 15.70 -4.43 7.75
N TRP A 91 15.91 -4.22 9.05
CA TRP A 91 17.25 -3.91 9.56
C TRP A 91 18.24 -5.07 9.47
N ASN A 92 17.76 -6.31 9.60
CA ASN A 92 18.59 -7.51 9.71
C ASN A 92 19.07 -8.09 8.37
N GLN A 93 18.48 -7.64 7.25
CA GLN A 93 18.84 -8.05 5.89
C GLN A 93 18.77 -9.57 5.61
N ASN A 94 18.02 -10.34 6.39
CA ASN A 94 17.83 -11.78 6.20
C ASN A 94 16.77 -12.11 5.15
N TYR A 95 16.44 -11.18 4.28
CA TYR A 95 15.45 -11.31 3.20
C TYR A 95 16.13 -11.33 1.83
N GLY A 96 15.44 -11.90 0.85
CA GLY A 96 15.91 -12.04 -0.52
C GLY A 96 15.36 -10.97 -1.47
N ALA A 97 15.76 -11.09 -2.73
CA ALA A 97 15.32 -10.21 -3.81
C ALA A 97 13.88 -10.46 -4.29
N ASN A 98 13.21 -11.44 -3.70
CA ASN A 98 11.81 -11.80 -4.02
C ASN A 98 10.77 -10.87 -3.37
N ILE A 99 11.17 -9.71 -2.85
CA ILE A 99 10.32 -8.75 -2.16
C ILE A 99 10.04 -7.54 -3.05
N ARG A 100 8.77 -7.15 -3.13
CA ARG A 100 8.25 -5.99 -3.84
C ARG A 100 7.32 -5.22 -2.91
N ILE A 101 7.73 -4.05 -2.40
CA ILE A 101 6.94 -3.22 -1.49
C ILE A 101 6.34 -2.06 -2.28
N LEU A 102 5.00 -2.02 -2.38
CA LEU A 102 4.23 -0.85 -2.79
C LEU A 102 3.86 -0.06 -1.54
N LEU A 103 4.58 1.02 -1.30
CA LEU A 103 4.35 1.94 -0.19
C LEU A 103 3.47 3.11 -0.67
N LEU A 104 2.29 3.24 -0.07
CA LEU A 104 1.37 4.34 -0.34
C LEU A 104 1.58 5.41 0.71
N ASN A 105 2.21 6.51 0.32
CA ASN A 105 2.55 7.62 1.20
C ASN A 105 1.61 8.80 0.95
N ASN A 106 0.66 8.99 1.85
CA ASN A 106 -0.28 10.11 1.85
C ASN A 106 -0.09 11.04 3.06
N GLU A 107 1.08 10.96 3.69
CA GLU A 107 1.52 11.81 4.79
C GLU A 107 0.67 11.69 6.05
N GLY A 108 0.15 10.48 6.35
CA GLY A 108 -0.54 10.22 7.62
C GLY A 108 -1.72 9.26 7.57
N GLY A 109 -2.51 9.25 8.65
CA GLY A 109 -3.66 8.37 8.83
C GLY A 109 -4.91 8.85 8.11
N GLU A 110 -5.01 8.63 6.80
CA GLU A 110 -6.12 9.05 5.94
C GLU A 110 -7.49 8.60 6.47
N ILE A 111 -7.60 7.39 6.99
CA ILE A 111 -8.87 6.82 7.44
C ILE A 111 -9.57 7.70 8.49
N PHE A 112 -8.82 8.41 9.31
CA PHE A 112 -9.39 9.27 10.36
C PHE A 112 -10.15 10.46 9.78
N HIS A 113 -9.81 10.91 8.57
CA HIS A 113 -10.56 11.97 7.88
C HIS A 113 -11.95 11.53 7.40
N THR A 114 -12.21 10.21 7.36
CA THR A 114 -13.52 9.66 6.98
C THR A 114 -14.48 9.49 8.16
N LEU A 115 -13.99 9.59 9.39
CA LEU A 115 -14.81 9.35 10.60
C LEU A 115 -15.72 10.56 10.89
N PRO A 116 -17.01 10.31 11.21
CA PRO A 116 -17.92 11.38 11.63
C PRO A 116 -17.43 12.06 12.91
N GLY A 117 -17.49 13.38 12.95
CA GLY A 117 -17.15 14.16 14.14
C GLY A 117 -15.65 14.41 14.36
N MET A 118 -14.81 13.95 13.46
CA MET A 118 -13.38 14.29 13.51
C MET A 118 -13.18 15.78 13.19
N ASP A 119 -12.63 16.48 14.16
CA ASP A 119 -12.21 17.86 14.03
C ASP A 119 -10.99 17.98 13.09
N LYS A 120 -10.97 19.02 12.26
CA LYS A 120 -9.84 19.35 11.38
C LYS A 120 -8.80 20.28 12.05
N SER A 121 -8.78 20.33 13.38
CA SER A 121 -7.84 21.14 14.14
C SER A 121 -6.38 20.68 13.93
N SER A 122 -5.44 21.56 14.23
CA SER A 122 -4.01 21.21 14.20
C SER A 122 -3.67 20.06 15.14
N ARG A 123 -4.35 19.98 16.30
CA ARG A 123 -4.17 18.89 17.27
C ARG A 123 -4.63 17.53 16.70
N SER A 124 -5.75 17.51 15.98
CA SER A 124 -6.22 16.28 15.32
C SER A 124 -5.24 15.82 14.26
N ARG A 125 -4.65 16.73 13.50
CA ARG A 125 -3.64 16.40 12.49
C ARG A 125 -2.37 15.84 13.13
N GLU A 126 -1.89 16.45 14.19
CA GLU A 126 -0.66 16.06 14.88
C GLU A 126 -0.80 14.73 15.62
N PHE A 127 -1.86 14.56 16.43
CA PHE A 127 -1.96 13.44 17.39
C PHE A 127 -2.87 12.29 16.94
N ILE A 128 -3.80 12.51 16.01
CA ILE A 128 -4.73 11.49 15.56
C ILE A 128 -4.34 10.98 14.19
N THR A 129 -4.16 11.88 13.22
CA THR A 129 -3.75 11.47 11.87
C THR A 129 -2.25 11.29 11.73
N ALA A 130 -1.47 11.68 12.73
CA ALA A 130 -0.01 11.57 12.75
C ALA A 130 0.63 12.10 11.46
N GLU A 131 0.25 13.32 11.06
CA GLU A 131 0.71 13.95 9.84
C GLU A 131 2.24 14.08 9.82
N HIS A 132 2.87 13.71 8.71
CA HIS A 132 4.32 13.72 8.55
C HIS A 132 4.73 14.03 7.09
N TYR A 133 6.03 14.29 6.91
CA TYR A 133 6.65 14.50 5.59
C TYR A 133 7.82 13.54 5.36
N THR A 134 7.77 12.38 6.00
CA THR A 134 8.83 11.37 5.95
C THR A 134 8.72 10.56 4.66
N THR A 135 9.87 10.21 4.07
CA THR A 135 9.99 9.31 2.93
C THR A 135 10.80 8.07 3.31
N ALA A 136 10.48 6.95 2.70
CA ALA A 136 11.20 5.70 2.91
C ALA A 136 12.52 5.62 2.13
N LYS A 137 12.84 6.59 1.26
CA LYS A 137 13.97 6.55 0.34
C LYS A 137 15.29 6.16 1.01
N GLY A 138 15.72 6.94 1.99
CA GLY A 138 17.03 6.72 2.64
C GLY A 138 17.13 5.36 3.30
N TRP A 139 16.05 4.89 3.95
CA TRP A 139 16.01 3.58 4.57
C TRP A 139 16.03 2.45 3.53
N ALA A 140 15.26 2.58 2.46
CA ALA A 140 15.21 1.60 1.39
C ALA A 140 16.57 1.44 0.69
N GLU A 141 17.21 2.54 0.32
CA GLU A 141 18.52 2.54 -0.33
C GLU A 141 19.61 1.94 0.58
N GLU A 142 19.63 2.32 1.86
CA GLU A 142 20.57 1.77 2.84
C GLU A 142 20.38 0.26 3.06
N ARG A 143 19.14 -0.25 2.93
CA ARG A 143 18.81 -1.67 3.05
C ARG A 143 18.95 -2.44 1.73
N GLY A 144 19.46 -1.81 0.67
CA GLY A 144 19.76 -2.45 -0.61
C GLY A 144 18.55 -2.64 -1.53
N PHE A 145 17.47 -1.91 -1.31
CA PHE A 145 16.32 -1.92 -2.23
C PHE A 145 16.56 -1.03 -3.43
N ILE A 146 16.08 -1.46 -4.60
CA ILE A 146 15.83 -0.55 -5.72
C ILE A 146 14.65 0.34 -5.31
N TYR A 147 14.93 1.63 -5.13
CA TYR A 147 13.89 2.60 -4.76
C TYR A 147 13.31 3.27 -6.01
N ILE A 148 11.98 3.29 -6.11
CA ILE A 148 11.23 3.92 -7.19
C ILE A 148 10.28 4.95 -6.57
N LYS A 149 10.42 6.21 -6.95
CA LYS A 149 9.49 7.28 -6.56
C LYS A 149 8.42 7.46 -7.63
N VAL A 150 7.16 7.61 -7.21
CA VAL A 150 6.03 7.86 -8.10
C VAL A 150 5.18 9.00 -7.53
N THR A 151 4.86 10.00 -8.34
CA THR A 151 4.08 11.19 -7.95
C THR A 151 2.86 11.43 -8.84
N ASP A 152 2.78 10.73 -9.98
CA ASP A 152 1.68 10.85 -10.93
C ASP A 152 1.36 9.53 -11.66
N GLU A 153 0.33 9.56 -12.50
CA GLU A 153 -0.15 8.38 -13.22
C GLU A 153 0.79 7.92 -14.35
N GLU A 154 1.54 8.81 -14.96
CA GLU A 154 2.48 8.48 -16.05
C GLU A 154 3.70 7.77 -15.46
N GLU A 155 4.28 8.32 -14.40
CA GLU A 155 5.35 7.67 -13.63
C GLU A 155 4.92 6.30 -13.10
N LEU A 156 3.65 6.18 -12.62
CA LEU A 156 3.10 4.93 -12.13
C LEU A 156 3.05 3.86 -13.22
N GLU A 157 2.66 4.23 -14.43
CA GLU A 157 2.55 3.31 -15.56
C GLU A 157 3.90 2.68 -15.92
N ASP A 158 4.94 3.50 -15.99
CA ASP A 158 6.29 3.03 -16.32
C ASP A 158 6.94 2.26 -15.15
N ALA A 159 6.78 2.75 -13.93
CA ALA A 159 7.28 2.08 -12.74
C ALA A 159 6.64 0.69 -12.56
N MET A 160 5.34 0.55 -12.85
CA MET A 160 4.63 -0.71 -12.68
C MET A 160 5.18 -1.82 -13.57
N LYS A 161 5.60 -1.52 -14.79
CA LYS A 161 6.21 -2.49 -15.72
C LYS A 161 7.46 -3.13 -15.12
N GLN A 162 8.34 -2.34 -14.51
CA GLN A 162 9.52 -2.83 -13.82
C GLN A 162 9.16 -3.54 -12.52
N PHE A 163 8.24 -2.97 -11.75
CA PHE A 163 7.86 -3.47 -10.43
C PHE A 163 7.17 -4.84 -10.46
N THR A 164 6.45 -5.15 -11.54
CA THR A 164 5.71 -6.41 -11.70
C THR A 164 6.42 -7.42 -12.61
N THR A 165 7.68 -7.18 -12.97
CA THR A 165 8.45 -8.18 -13.73
C THR A 165 8.44 -9.53 -13.02
N PRO A 166 8.18 -10.66 -13.74
CA PRO A 166 8.11 -11.98 -13.12
C PRO A 166 9.47 -12.53 -12.69
N GLU A 167 10.56 -11.95 -13.19
CA GLU A 167 11.90 -12.37 -12.81
C GLU A 167 12.27 -11.87 -11.43
N THR A 168 12.91 -12.75 -10.64
CA THR A 168 13.55 -12.34 -9.40
C THR A 168 14.85 -11.62 -9.74
N LEU A 169 14.89 -10.32 -9.44
CA LEU A 169 16.07 -9.49 -9.65
C LEU A 169 17.15 -9.77 -8.60
N MET A 170 18.28 -9.06 -8.71
CA MET A 170 19.37 -9.16 -7.72
C MET A 170 19.05 -8.44 -6.41
N GLN A 171 18.09 -7.54 -6.40
CA GLN A 171 17.71 -6.70 -5.27
C GLN A 171 16.19 -6.67 -5.09
N PRO A 172 15.70 -6.55 -3.85
CA PRO A 172 14.31 -6.26 -3.58
C PRO A 172 13.94 -4.84 -4.09
N MET A 173 12.65 -4.57 -4.24
CA MET A 173 12.19 -3.26 -4.74
C MET A 173 11.22 -2.61 -3.75
N LEU A 174 11.33 -1.29 -3.61
CA LEU A 174 10.37 -0.45 -2.91
C LEU A 174 9.91 0.66 -3.85
N MET A 175 8.64 0.65 -4.20
CA MET A 175 7.97 1.72 -4.94
C MET A 175 7.16 2.56 -3.97
N GLU A 176 7.56 3.81 -3.77
CA GLU A 176 6.85 4.78 -2.92
C GLU A 176 6.00 5.71 -3.79
N VAL A 177 4.69 5.58 -3.64
CA VAL A 177 3.70 6.37 -4.38
C VAL A 177 3.17 7.46 -3.46
N PHE A 178 3.47 8.72 -3.81
CA PHE A 178 2.99 9.89 -3.06
C PHE A 178 1.60 10.27 -3.55
N THR A 179 0.65 10.29 -2.63
CA THR A 179 -0.75 10.56 -2.95
C THR A 179 -1.31 11.72 -2.14
N ASP A 180 -2.50 12.19 -2.52
CA ASP A 180 -3.17 13.32 -1.88
C ASP A 180 -4.30 12.81 -0.98
N LYS A 181 -4.10 12.89 0.34
CA LYS A 181 -5.04 12.39 1.36
C LYS A 181 -6.46 12.97 1.24
N GLU A 182 -6.61 14.23 0.79
CA GLU A 182 -7.94 14.84 0.64
C GLU A 182 -8.70 14.26 -0.54
N LYS A 183 -8.01 14.03 -1.67
CA LYS A 183 -8.59 13.41 -2.86
C LYS A 183 -8.93 11.94 -2.59
N ASP A 184 -8.03 11.22 -1.94
CA ASP A 184 -8.19 9.80 -1.60
C ASP A 184 -9.40 9.61 -0.68
N THR A 185 -9.48 10.39 0.40
CA THR A 185 -10.61 10.38 1.35
C THR A 185 -11.95 10.67 0.68
N THR A 186 -11.98 11.69 -0.19
CA THR A 186 -13.19 12.10 -0.90
C THR A 186 -13.71 10.98 -1.79
N LEU A 187 -12.84 10.34 -2.55
CA LEU A 187 -13.19 9.23 -3.43
C LEU A 187 -13.78 8.03 -2.67
N LEU A 188 -13.16 7.64 -1.57
CA LEU A 188 -13.63 6.51 -0.77
C LEU A 188 -15.01 6.80 -0.16
N ARG A 189 -15.22 8.03 0.31
CA ARG A 189 -16.51 8.48 0.84
C ARG A 189 -17.61 8.48 -0.23
N GLU A 190 -17.34 8.99 -1.42
CA GLU A 190 -18.25 8.99 -2.55
C GLU A 190 -18.62 7.55 -2.97
N TYR A 191 -17.66 6.65 -2.99
CA TYR A 191 -17.89 5.23 -3.29
C TYR A 191 -18.89 4.60 -2.31
N TYR A 192 -18.67 4.72 -1.01
CA TYR A 192 -19.58 4.15 0.00
C TYR A 192 -20.95 4.83 0.02
N HIS A 193 -21.01 6.13 -0.28
CA HIS A 193 -22.29 6.84 -0.41
C HIS A 193 -23.09 6.35 -1.64
N GLY A 194 -22.40 6.11 -2.75
CA GLY A 194 -23.01 5.55 -3.96
C GLY A 194 -23.57 4.14 -3.76
N LEU A 195 -22.92 3.31 -2.93
CA LEU A 195 -23.43 1.98 -2.61
C LEU A 195 -24.72 2.02 -1.77
N LYS A 196 -24.85 2.97 -0.84
CA LYS A 196 -26.05 3.12 0.01
C LYS A 196 -27.28 3.58 -0.78
N ASN A 197 -27.05 4.26 -1.90
CA ASN A 197 -28.13 4.86 -2.72
C ASN A 197 -28.51 4.00 -3.94
N LYS A 198 -27.95 2.78 -4.10
CA LYS A 198 -28.45 1.82 -5.08
C LYS A 198 -29.73 1.20 -4.54
N PRO A 199 -30.88 1.27 -5.27
CA PRO A 199 -32.05 0.49 -4.92
C PRO A 199 -31.66 -0.99 -4.91
N ASN A 200 -32.14 -1.74 -3.92
CA ASN A 200 -32.03 -3.20 -3.90
C ASN A 200 -32.76 -3.73 -5.15
N GLU A 201 -32.01 -4.17 -6.16
CA GLU A 201 -32.51 -5.01 -7.23
C GLU A 201 -32.58 -6.47 -6.79
#